data_91300c45591fc79dd190b7279b97faf6
#
_entry.id   91300c45591fc79dd190b7279b97faf6
#
_cell.length_a   1.000
_cell.length_b   1.000
_cell.length_c   1.000
_cell.angle_alpha   90.00
_cell.angle_beta   90.00
_cell.angle_gamma   90.00
#
_symmetry.space_group_name_H-M   'P 1'
#
loop_
_entity.id
_entity.type
_entity.pdbx_description
1 polymer ?
#
loop_
_entity_poly.entity_id
_entity_poly.type
_entity_poly.pdbx_seq_one_letter_code
_entity_poly.pdbx_strand_id
1 'polypeptide(L)'
;LAYLEKLANLAKDKGIHLINKKVELRQLENKFVILDNGNSETFDIVFITAGPAIKKLLAPLGYDVDIRPQKGQLLEFETSHLESHDWPVVMLDGEADFIPFEQGKILIGATHENESEWDLTPTQAAYDQLWKHAKEFLVYPDSFQTFPFNFRVGTRAYTSDFAPFFGEVEPELNLFVASGLGSSGLTVGPLIGYLLAEKVNQGTWQTEHYQKPIETYIKKQGQ
;
A
#
# COMPACT_ATOMS: atom_id res chain seq x y z
N LEU A 1 -6.53 2.44 -10.19
CA LEU A 1 -6.30 3.90 -10.19
C LEU A 1 -7.62 4.66 -10.09
N ALA A 2 -8.63 4.40 -10.94
CA ALA A 2 -9.92 5.12 -10.94
C ALA A 2 -10.61 5.19 -9.58
N TYR A 3 -10.55 4.11 -8.77
CA TYR A 3 -11.11 4.11 -7.41
C TYR A 3 -10.40 5.12 -6.49
N LEU A 4 -9.06 5.15 -6.48
CA LEU A 4 -8.28 6.08 -5.67
C LEU A 4 -8.44 7.53 -6.14
N GLU A 5 -8.53 7.76 -7.44
CA GLU A 5 -8.81 9.09 -8.02
C GLU A 5 -10.19 9.59 -7.59
N LYS A 6 -11.20 8.71 -7.60
CA LYS A 6 -12.54 9.06 -7.11
C LYS A 6 -12.53 9.42 -5.63
N LEU A 7 -11.82 8.66 -4.80
CA LEU A 7 -11.66 8.98 -3.37
C LEU A 7 -10.96 10.33 -3.16
N ALA A 8 -9.89 10.59 -3.91
CA ALA A 8 -9.16 11.86 -3.83
C ALA A 8 -10.05 13.06 -4.23
N ASN A 9 -10.86 12.91 -5.27
CA ASN A 9 -11.81 13.95 -5.68
C ASN A 9 -12.89 14.18 -4.63
N LEU A 10 -13.47 13.11 -4.08
CA LEU A 10 -14.44 13.23 -2.98
C LEU A 10 -13.83 13.90 -1.74
N ALA A 11 -12.56 13.62 -1.42
CA ALA A 11 -11.86 14.28 -0.33
C ALA A 11 -11.74 15.79 -0.58
N LYS A 12 -11.34 16.20 -1.79
CA LYS A 12 -11.28 17.62 -2.17
C LYS A 12 -12.64 18.30 -2.07
N ASP A 13 -13.71 17.65 -2.54
CA ASP A 13 -15.09 18.17 -2.47
C ASP A 13 -15.56 18.37 -1.03
N LYS A 14 -14.98 17.63 -0.08
CA LYS A 14 -15.19 17.77 1.37
C LYS A 14 -14.25 18.78 2.04
N GLY A 15 -13.46 19.53 1.27
CA GLY A 15 -12.55 20.55 1.78
C GLY A 15 -11.20 20.04 2.28
N ILE A 16 -10.84 18.78 1.96
CA ILE A 16 -9.54 18.24 2.34
C ILE A 16 -8.47 18.76 1.36
N HIS A 17 -7.39 19.32 1.89
CA HIS A 17 -6.26 19.79 1.12
C HIS A 17 -5.29 18.64 0.84
N LEU A 18 -5.10 18.31 -0.44
CA LEU A 18 -4.10 17.31 -0.88
C LEU A 18 -2.81 18.04 -1.27
N ILE A 19 -1.75 17.76 -0.52
CA ILE A 19 -0.43 18.35 -0.72
C ILE A 19 0.56 17.26 -1.12
N ASN A 20 1.17 17.38 -2.29
CA ASN A 20 2.17 16.42 -2.78
C ASN A 20 3.57 16.91 -2.46
N LYS A 21 4.09 16.52 -1.29
CA LYS A 21 5.41 16.94 -0.80
C LYS A 21 6.06 15.81 0.00
N LYS A 22 7.40 15.83 0.03
CA LYS A 22 8.18 15.02 0.97
C LYS A 22 8.25 15.76 2.29
N VAL A 23 7.87 15.08 3.37
CA VAL A 23 7.80 15.69 4.70
C VAL A 23 8.62 14.89 5.73
N GLU A 24 9.04 15.58 6.78
CA GLU A 24 9.57 15.00 8.01
C GLU A 24 8.60 15.26 9.14
N LEU A 25 8.53 14.37 10.10
CA LEU A 25 7.70 14.49 11.29
C LEU A 25 8.57 14.73 12.53
N ARG A 26 8.22 15.69 13.33
CA ARG A 26 8.80 15.94 14.66
C ARG A 26 7.69 16.13 15.70
N GLN A 27 7.98 15.81 16.93
CA GLN A 27 7.12 16.13 18.06
C GLN A 27 7.65 17.38 18.77
N LEU A 28 6.74 18.31 19.08
CA LEU A 28 7.02 19.51 19.85
C LEU A 28 5.97 19.62 20.96
N GLU A 29 6.36 19.31 22.20
CA GLU A 29 5.44 19.21 23.33
C GLU A 29 4.28 18.25 23.02
N ASN A 30 3.04 18.72 23.04
CA ASN A 30 1.83 17.93 22.77
C ASN A 30 1.33 18.03 21.32
N LYS A 31 2.16 18.53 20.40
CA LYS A 31 1.81 18.71 18.99
C LYS A 31 2.82 18.09 18.07
N PHE A 32 2.41 17.87 16.84
CA PHE A 32 3.27 17.38 15.79
C PHE A 32 3.59 18.50 14.80
N VAL A 33 4.86 18.56 14.42
CA VAL A 33 5.35 19.51 13.42
C VAL A 33 5.71 18.72 12.17
N ILE A 34 5.06 19.06 11.07
CA ILE A 34 5.38 18.56 9.75
C ILE A 34 6.30 19.57 9.08
N LEU A 35 7.50 19.10 8.69
CA LEU A 35 8.52 19.93 8.06
C LEU A 35 8.59 19.64 6.56
N ASP A 36 8.60 20.71 5.76
CA ASP A 36 8.77 20.66 4.32
C ASP A 36 9.75 21.77 3.87
N ASN A 37 10.96 21.41 3.50
CA ASN A 37 11.98 22.31 2.94
C ASN A 37 12.13 23.66 3.69
N GLY A 38 12.09 23.62 5.03
CA GLY A 38 12.22 24.80 5.89
C GLY A 38 10.90 25.45 6.30
N ASN A 39 9.77 25.06 5.72
CA ASN A 39 8.47 25.43 6.25
C ASN A 39 8.04 24.40 7.31
N SER A 40 7.27 24.86 8.30
CA SER A 40 6.73 24.00 9.34
C SER A 40 5.25 24.30 9.57
N GLU A 41 4.47 23.26 9.70
CA GLU A 41 3.06 23.34 10.10
C GLU A 41 2.84 22.45 11.32
N THR A 42 2.01 22.91 12.25
CA THR A 42 1.74 22.23 13.51
C THR A 42 0.34 21.65 13.49
N PHE A 43 0.20 20.42 13.94
CA PHE A 43 -1.06 19.68 13.97
C PHE A 43 -1.32 19.10 15.35
N ASP A 44 -2.60 19.07 15.75
CA ASP A 44 -3.05 18.48 17.01
C ASP A 44 -3.19 16.95 16.88
N ILE A 45 -3.51 16.44 15.68
CA ILE A 45 -3.69 15.01 15.39
C ILE A 45 -3.00 14.69 14.08
N VAL A 46 -2.25 13.59 14.04
CA VAL A 46 -1.57 13.11 12.84
C VAL A 46 -1.88 11.64 12.59
N PHE A 47 -2.20 11.31 11.35
CA PHE A 47 -2.33 9.94 10.85
C PHE A 47 -1.21 9.63 9.88
N ILE A 48 -0.38 8.62 10.18
CA ILE A 48 0.67 8.16 9.30
C ILE A 48 0.21 6.89 8.56
N THR A 49 -0.06 7.03 7.27
CA THR A 49 -0.48 5.93 6.38
C THR A 49 0.51 5.74 5.22
N ALA A 50 1.80 5.92 5.50
CA ALA A 50 2.87 5.99 4.52
C ALA A 50 3.40 4.61 4.06
N GLY A 51 2.63 3.53 4.24
CA GLY A 51 3.06 2.18 3.89
C GLY A 51 4.37 1.81 4.59
N PRO A 52 5.39 1.23 3.89
CA PRO A 52 6.64 0.85 4.54
C PRO A 52 7.50 2.06 4.95
N ALA A 53 7.23 3.28 4.46
CA ALA A 53 7.94 4.50 4.87
C ALA A 53 7.60 4.94 6.31
N ILE A 54 6.57 4.38 6.93
CA ILE A 54 6.19 4.65 8.32
C ILE A 54 7.37 4.43 9.29
N LYS A 55 8.21 3.42 9.04
CA LYS A 55 9.42 3.16 9.82
C LYS A 55 10.36 4.37 9.86
N LYS A 56 10.57 5.03 8.71
CA LYS A 56 11.42 6.22 8.60
C LYS A 56 10.80 7.45 9.26
N LEU A 57 9.48 7.55 9.27
CA LEU A 57 8.78 8.67 9.89
C LEU A 57 8.71 8.56 11.41
N LEU A 58 8.62 7.36 11.96
CA LEU A 58 8.55 7.12 13.39
C LEU A 58 9.92 7.00 14.08
N ALA A 59 10.98 6.63 13.36
CA ALA A 59 12.32 6.50 13.92
C ALA A 59 12.85 7.77 14.62
N PRO A 60 12.67 9.00 14.08
CA PRO A 60 13.06 10.22 14.77
C PRO A 60 12.31 10.52 16.06
N LEU A 61 11.13 9.88 16.24
CA LEU A 61 10.32 9.97 17.46
C LEU A 61 10.67 8.88 18.48
N GLY A 62 11.67 8.05 18.19
CA GLY A 62 12.14 7.00 19.08
C GLY A 62 11.37 5.68 18.98
N TYR A 63 10.68 5.41 17.87
CA TYR A 63 9.98 4.14 17.65
C TYR A 63 10.67 3.28 16.61
N ASP A 64 10.68 1.98 16.85
CA ASP A 64 10.95 0.96 15.84
C ASP A 64 9.63 0.31 15.41
N VAL A 65 9.53 -0.01 14.12
CA VAL A 65 8.30 -0.53 13.51
C VAL A 65 8.61 -1.83 12.77
N ASP A 66 7.86 -2.87 13.08
CA ASP A 66 7.89 -4.14 12.35
C ASP A 66 7.16 -3.97 11.01
N ILE A 67 7.88 -3.45 10.03
CA ILE A 67 7.39 -3.23 8.68
C ILE A 67 8.53 -3.36 7.68
N ARG A 68 8.26 -3.98 6.55
CA ARG A 68 9.22 -4.14 5.46
C ARG A 68 8.58 -3.82 4.11
N PRO A 69 9.33 -3.24 3.18
CA PRO A 69 8.93 -3.15 1.78
C PRO A 69 9.02 -4.53 1.12
N GLN A 70 8.07 -4.82 0.24
CA GLN A 70 8.13 -5.95 -0.68
C GLN A 70 7.81 -5.44 -2.08
N LYS A 71 8.77 -5.55 -2.99
CA LYS A 71 8.57 -5.18 -4.38
C LYS A 71 7.68 -6.20 -5.07
N GLY A 72 6.76 -5.71 -5.89
CA GLY A 72 5.94 -6.51 -6.78
C GLY A 72 5.99 -5.94 -8.18
N GLN A 73 6.18 -6.82 -9.16
CA GLN A 73 6.19 -6.48 -10.58
C GLN A 73 5.06 -7.22 -11.29
N LEU A 74 4.36 -6.52 -12.18
CA LEU A 74 3.36 -7.11 -13.07
C LEU A 74 3.68 -6.72 -14.51
N LEU A 75 3.19 -7.52 -15.43
CA LEU A 75 3.18 -7.24 -16.86
C LEU A 75 1.79 -6.72 -17.25
N GLU A 76 1.71 -5.55 -17.85
CA GLU A 76 0.48 -5.01 -18.44
C GLU A 76 0.55 -5.16 -19.95
N PHE A 77 -0.21 -6.09 -20.50
CA PHE A 77 -0.35 -6.32 -21.93
C PHE A 77 -1.48 -5.46 -22.50
N GLU A 78 -1.28 -4.94 -23.71
CA GLU A 78 -2.30 -4.23 -24.49
C GLU A 78 -2.73 -5.14 -25.64
N THR A 79 -3.83 -5.88 -25.45
CA THR A 79 -4.34 -6.83 -26.44
C THR A 79 -5.41 -6.17 -27.33
N SER A 80 -5.78 -6.89 -28.41
CA SER A 80 -6.89 -6.48 -29.29
C SER A 80 -8.28 -6.83 -28.76
N HIS A 81 -8.37 -7.46 -27.59
CA HIS A 81 -9.64 -7.94 -27.01
C HIS A 81 -10.34 -6.82 -26.21
N LEU A 82 -11.01 -5.92 -26.91
CA LEU A 82 -11.64 -4.73 -26.30
C LEU A 82 -12.72 -5.06 -25.27
N GLU A 83 -13.34 -6.24 -25.37
CA GLU A 83 -14.35 -6.79 -24.45
C GLU A 83 -13.74 -7.47 -23.20
N SER A 84 -12.43 -7.38 -23.01
CA SER A 84 -11.73 -8.08 -21.91
C SER A 84 -12.24 -7.72 -20.50
N HIS A 85 -12.92 -6.58 -20.33
CA HIS A 85 -13.51 -6.18 -19.05
C HIS A 85 -14.62 -7.14 -18.54
N ASP A 86 -15.24 -7.90 -19.44
CA ASP A 86 -16.25 -8.92 -19.10
C ASP A 86 -15.65 -10.29 -18.71
N TRP A 87 -14.33 -10.44 -18.87
CA TRP A 87 -13.65 -11.68 -18.54
C TRP A 87 -13.41 -11.83 -17.04
N PRO A 88 -13.46 -13.05 -16.52
CA PRO A 88 -13.16 -13.29 -15.10
C PRO A 88 -11.66 -13.08 -14.81
N VAL A 89 -11.37 -12.68 -13.58
CA VAL A 89 -10.01 -12.81 -13.05
C VAL A 89 -9.69 -14.30 -12.91
N VAL A 90 -8.54 -14.72 -13.43
CA VAL A 90 -8.06 -16.10 -13.32
C VAL A 90 -6.91 -16.12 -12.33
N MET A 91 -7.12 -16.74 -11.18
CA MET A 91 -6.10 -16.93 -10.16
C MET A 91 -5.48 -18.32 -10.34
N LEU A 92 -4.18 -18.33 -10.60
CA LEU A 92 -3.41 -19.54 -10.87
C LEU A 92 -2.61 -19.96 -9.63
N ASP A 93 -2.20 -21.20 -9.60
CA ASP A 93 -1.16 -21.64 -8.68
C ASP A 93 0.16 -20.93 -9.02
N GLY A 94 0.66 -20.13 -8.09
CA GLY A 94 1.86 -19.30 -8.29
C GLY A 94 1.57 -17.80 -8.34
N GLU A 95 2.38 -17.05 -9.09
CA GLU A 95 2.38 -15.58 -9.06
C GLU A 95 1.83 -14.92 -10.33
N ALA A 96 1.23 -15.69 -11.24
CA ALA A 96 0.85 -15.20 -12.57
C ALA A 96 -0.67 -15.11 -12.75
N ASP A 97 -1.38 -14.48 -11.83
CA ASP A 97 -2.81 -14.20 -12.00
C ASP A 97 -3.06 -13.37 -13.25
N PHE A 98 -4.15 -13.69 -13.97
CA PHE A 98 -4.60 -12.89 -15.11
C PHE A 98 -5.74 -11.98 -14.65
N ILE A 99 -5.54 -10.69 -14.78
CA ILE A 99 -6.50 -9.67 -14.35
C ILE A 99 -6.88 -8.83 -15.56
N PRO A 100 -8.03 -9.09 -16.18
CA PRO A 100 -8.50 -8.33 -17.35
C PRO A 100 -9.10 -6.99 -16.91
N PHE A 101 -8.90 -5.99 -17.76
CA PHE A 101 -9.46 -4.64 -17.63
C PHE A 101 -10.10 -4.20 -18.93
N GLU A 102 -10.64 -3.00 -18.95
CA GLU A 102 -11.20 -2.37 -20.12
C GLU A 102 -10.14 -2.17 -21.23
N GLN A 103 -10.62 -2.06 -22.47
CA GLN A 103 -9.83 -1.70 -23.64
C GLN A 103 -8.68 -2.67 -23.94
N GLY A 104 -8.87 -3.96 -23.71
CA GLY A 104 -7.88 -4.98 -24.04
C GLY A 104 -6.68 -5.05 -23.10
N LYS A 105 -6.71 -4.37 -21.96
CA LYS A 105 -5.63 -4.43 -20.98
C LYS A 105 -5.74 -5.71 -20.15
N ILE A 106 -4.65 -6.46 -20.08
CA ILE A 106 -4.54 -7.66 -19.26
C ILE A 106 -3.29 -7.54 -18.40
N LEU A 107 -3.47 -7.58 -17.08
CA LEU A 107 -2.35 -7.66 -16.14
C LEU A 107 -2.02 -9.11 -15.83
N ILE A 108 -0.74 -9.43 -15.81
CA ILE A 108 -0.22 -10.73 -15.35
C ILE A 108 0.71 -10.45 -14.16
N GLY A 109 0.45 -11.05 -13.03
CA GLY A 109 1.29 -10.84 -11.85
C GLY A 109 0.63 -11.19 -10.52
N ALA A 110 1.38 -10.99 -9.48
CA ALA A 110 2.63 -10.24 -9.40
C ALA A 110 3.73 -11.01 -8.68
N THR A 111 4.99 -10.62 -8.90
CA THR A 111 6.12 -11.14 -8.14
C THR A 111 6.09 -10.70 -6.66
N HIS A 112 6.86 -11.40 -5.82
CA HIS A 112 7.02 -11.14 -4.38
C HIS A 112 8.51 -11.08 -4.02
N GLU A 113 9.10 -9.88 -4.11
CA GLU A 113 10.54 -9.68 -3.95
C GLU A 113 10.85 -8.97 -2.63
N ASN A 114 11.33 -9.72 -1.64
CA ASN A 114 11.56 -9.20 -0.28
C ASN A 114 12.87 -8.40 -0.13
N GLU A 115 13.85 -8.67 -1.00
CA GLU A 115 15.21 -8.10 -0.89
C GLU A 115 15.43 -6.84 -1.73
N SER A 116 14.42 -6.43 -2.49
CA SER A 116 14.53 -5.29 -3.43
C SER A 116 14.33 -3.92 -2.77
N GLU A 117 14.05 -3.87 -1.48
CA GLU A 117 13.79 -2.65 -0.70
C GLU A 117 12.91 -1.62 -1.44
N TRP A 118 13.51 -0.49 -1.85
CA TRP A 118 12.86 0.62 -2.53
C TRP A 118 13.18 0.70 -4.02
N ASP A 119 13.89 -0.28 -4.56
CA ASP A 119 14.20 -0.31 -5.99
C ASP A 119 12.95 -0.71 -6.80
N LEU A 120 12.46 0.23 -7.60
CA LEU A 120 11.32 0.04 -8.50
C LEU A 120 11.74 -0.21 -9.94
N THR A 121 13.01 -0.53 -10.20
CA THR A 121 13.50 -0.84 -11.54
C THR A 121 12.91 -2.18 -12.01
N PRO A 122 12.25 -2.24 -13.18
CA PRO A 122 11.80 -3.49 -13.76
C PRO A 122 12.96 -4.43 -14.06
N THR A 123 12.72 -5.76 -13.94
CA THR A 123 13.77 -6.75 -14.18
C THR A 123 13.34 -7.79 -15.20
N GLN A 124 14.29 -8.26 -16.02
CA GLN A 124 14.04 -9.37 -16.95
C GLN A 124 13.69 -10.66 -16.20
N ALA A 125 14.27 -10.88 -15.03
CA ALA A 125 13.98 -12.05 -14.21
C ALA A 125 12.50 -12.11 -13.79
N ALA A 126 11.88 -10.95 -13.45
CA ALA A 126 10.46 -10.89 -13.15
C ALA A 126 9.59 -11.23 -14.37
N TYR A 127 9.97 -10.71 -15.56
CA TYR A 127 9.30 -11.10 -16.80
C TYR A 127 9.36 -12.61 -17.03
N ASP A 128 10.55 -13.18 -16.94
CA ASP A 128 10.77 -14.62 -17.22
C ASP A 128 10.00 -15.50 -16.23
N GLN A 129 9.97 -15.11 -14.96
CA GLN A 129 9.21 -15.78 -13.90
C GLN A 129 7.71 -15.76 -14.18
N LEU A 130 7.13 -14.59 -14.39
CA LEU A 130 5.70 -14.42 -14.66
C LEU A 130 5.28 -15.10 -15.95
N TRP A 131 6.07 -14.91 -17.02
CA TRP A 131 5.80 -15.51 -18.32
C TRP A 131 5.89 -17.03 -18.31
N LYS A 132 6.85 -17.60 -17.59
CA LYS A 132 7.00 -19.05 -17.44
C LYS A 132 5.71 -19.69 -16.92
N HIS A 133 5.05 -19.08 -15.93
CA HIS A 133 3.80 -19.59 -15.39
C HIS A 133 2.61 -19.25 -16.29
N ALA A 134 2.52 -18.03 -16.76
CA ALA A 134 1.39 -17.56 -17.55
C ALA A 134 1.19 -18.36 -18.86
N LYS A 135 2.27 -18.67 -19.58
CA LYS A 135 2.20 -19.37 -20.88
C LYS A 135 1.56 -20.76 -20.80
N GLU A 136 1.60 -21.41 -19.64
CA GLU A 136 1.02 -22.75 -19.45
C GLU A 136 -0.51 -22.73 -19.50
N PHE A 137 -1.13 -21.58 -19.28
CA PHE A 137 -2.57 -21.37 -19.24
C PHE A 137 -3.13 -20.67 -20.49
N LEU A 138 -2.26 -20.22 -21.38
CA LEU A 138 -2.66 -19.59 -22.63
C LEU A 138 -2.79 -20.62 -23.74
N VAL A 139 -3.89 -20.54 -24.49
CA VAL A 139 -4.11 -21.43 -25.65
C VAL A 139 -3.12 -21.13 -26.77
N TYR A 140 -2.77 -19.84 -26.94
CA TYR A 140 -1.84 -19.36 -27.97
C TYR A 140 -0.76 -18.45 -27.36
N PRO A 141 0.19 -19.01 -26.57
CA PRO A 141 1.16 -18.20 -25.85
C PRO A 141 2.08 -17.38 -26.77
N ASP A 142 2.53 -17.96 -27.87
CA ASP A 142 3.41 -17.29 -28.84
C ASP A 142 2.71 -16.06 -29.47
N SER A 143 1.44 -16.20 -29.79
CA SER A 143 0.63 -15.10 -30.31
C SER A 143 0.39 -14.03 -29.24
N PHE A 144 0.09 -14.44 -28.02
CA PHE A 144 -0.12 -13.50 -26.91
C PHE A 144 1.16 -12.70 -26.60
N GLN A 145 2.33 -13.34 -26.65
CA GLN A 145 3.62 -12.69 -26.39
C GLN A 145 3.95 -11.58 -27.42
N THR A 146 3.31 -11.56 -28.57
CA THR A 146 3.52 -10.50 -29.57
C THR A 146 2.84 -9.17 -29.21
N PHE A 147 1.89 -9.17 -28.27
CA PHE A 147 1.26 -7.94 -27.83
C PHE A 147 2.26 -7.03 -27.10
N PRO A 148 2.16 -5.72 -27.30
CA PRO A 148 2.96 -4.77 -26.52
C PRO A 148 2.64 -4.87 -25.03
N PHE A 149 3.66 -4.72 -24.19
CA PHE A 149 3.49 -4.73 -22.75
C PHE A 149 4.36 -3.68 -22.05
N ASN A 150 3.94 -3.31 -20.85
CA ASN A 150 4.68 -2.47 -19.94
C ASN A 150 4.82 -3.15 -18.58
N PHE A 151 5.88 -2.83 -17.84
CA PHE A 151 5.96 -3.20 -16.44
C PHE A 151 5.16 -2.23 -15.57
N ARG A 152 4.47 -2.77 -14.58
CA ARG A 152 4.02 -2.01 -13.42
C ARG A 152 4.77 -2.52 -12.19
N VAL A 153 5.44 -1.61 -11.51
CA VAL A 153 6.25 -1.95 -10.34
C VAL A 153 5.75 -1.14 -9.15
N GLY A 154 5.61 -1.78 -8.02
CA GLY A 154 5.17 -1.14 -6.79
C GLY A 154 5.73 -1.80 -5.55
N THR A 155 5.58 -1.13 -4.40
CA THR A 155 6.01 -1.63 -3.11
C THR A 155 4.81 -1.89 -2.22
N ARG A 156 4.69 -3.13 -1.71
CA ARG A 156 3.75 -3.49 -0.67
C ARG A 156 4.40 -3.28 0.70
N ALA A 157 3.58 -3.08 1.72
CA ALA A 157 4.00 -2.99 3.11
C ALA A 157 3.57 -4.26 3.85
N TYR A 158 4.52 -5.01 4.39
CA TYR A 158 4.26 -6.21 5.18
C TYR A 158 4.94 -6.17 6.53
N THR A 159 4.24 -6.63 7.55
CA THR A 159 4.78 -7.01 8.85
C THR A 159 5.46 -8.38 8.78
N SER A 160 6.14 -8.78 9.84
CA SER A 160 6.77 -10.12 9.92
C SER A 160 5.76 -11.26 9.86
N ASP A 161 4.54 -11.05 10.35
CA ASP A 161 3.45 -12.02 10.38
C ASP A 161 2.36 -11.79 9.31
N PHE A 162 2.60 -10.87 8.39
CA PHE A 162 1.69 -10.50 7.30
C PHE A 162 0.33 -9.91 7.74
N ALA A 163 0.17 -9.59 9.02
CA ALA A 163 -1.04 -8.95 9.52
C ALA A 163 -0.94 -7.42 9.45
N PRO A 164 -2.00 -6.71 9.07
CA PRO A 164 -2.04 -5.26 9.15
C PRO A 164 -2.10 -4.79 10.59
N PHE A 165 -1.66 -3.55 10.83
CA PHE A 165 -1.85 -2.87 12.11
C PHE A 165 -2.35 -1.45 11.90
N PHE A 166 -3.12 -0.96 12.87
CA PHE A 166 -3.60 0.41 12.90
C PHE A 166 -3.95 0.82 14.34
N GLY A 167 -3.87 2.10 14.64
CA GLY A 167 -4.20 2.59 15.98
C GLY A 167 -3.44 3.82 16.38
N GLU A 168 -3.61 4.22 17.63
CA GLU A 168 -2.82 5.25 18.29
C GLU A 168 -1.48 4.64 18.75
N VAL A 169 -0.37 5.34 18.50
CA VAL A 169 0.98 4.85 18.80
C VAL A 169 1.20 4.71 20.31
N GLU A 170 0.77 5.71 21.08
CA GLU A 170 0.69 5.70 22.54
C GLU A 170 -0.60 6.40 22.97
N PRO A 171 -1.23 6.01 24.08
CA PRO A 171 -2.43 6.67 24.59
C PRO A 171 -2.22 8.17 24.75
N GLU A 172 -3.22 8.95 24.34
CA GLU A 172 -3.25 10.42 24.46
C GLU A 172 -2.19 11.17 23.64
N LEU A 173 -1.40 10.46 22.79
CA LEU A 173 -0.39 11.08 21.95
C LEU A 173 -1.00 11.78 20.72
N ASN A 174 -2.21 11.39 20.30
CA ASN A 174 -2.87 11.87 19.07
C ASN A 174 -2.08 11.57 17.79
N LEU A 175 -1.21 10.57 17.84
CA LEU A 175 -0.45 10.04 16.70
C LEU A 175 -0.99 8.68 16.31
N PHE A 176 -1.67 8.62 15.19
CA PHE A 176 -2.30 7.42 14.67
C PHE A 176 -1.52 6.88 13.49
N VAL A 177 -1.57 5.58 13.30
CA VAL A 177 -0.89 4.88 12.23
C VAL A 177 -1.78 3.84 11.59
N ALA A 178 -1.51 3.51 10.33
CA ALA A 178 -2.01 2.30 9.67
C ALA A 178 -1.02 1.83 8.62
N SER A 179 -0.65 0.55 8.66
CA SER A 179 0.25 -0.05 7.69
C SER A 179 0.14 -1.58 7.68
N GLY A 180 0.99 -2.24 6.91
CA GLY A 180 1.05 -3.71 6.86
C GLY A 180 -0.06 -4.37 6.03
N LEU A 181 -0.83 -3.61 5.24
CA LEU A 181 -1.97 -4.13 4.50
C LEU A 181 -1.60 -5.03 3.31
N GLY A 182 -0.34 -5.04 2.91
CA GLY A 182 0.14 -5.90 1.81
C GLY A 182 -0.67 -5.74 0.53
N SER A 183 -1.28 -6.84 0.07
CA SER A 183 -2.15 -6.87 -1.12
C SER A 183 -3.62 -6.52 -0.81
N SER A 184 -4.02 -6.47 0.47
CA SER A 184 -5.43 -6.26 0.87
C SER A 184 -5.82 -4.79 1.06
N GLY A 185 -4.92 -3.85 0.78
CA GLY A 185 -5.10 -2.42 1.09
C GLY A 185 -6.36 -1.79 0.51
N LEU A 186 -6.73 -2.11 -0.73
CA LEU A 186 -7.94 -1.57 -1.36
C LEU A 186 -9.23 -2.14 -0.75
N THR A 187 -9.19 -3.33 -0.19
CA THR A 187 -10.35 -4.00 0.43
C THR A 187 -10.52 -3.59 1.88
N VAL A 188 -9.44 -3.60 2.66
CA VAL A 188 -9.47 -3.40 4.12
C VAL A 188 -9.24 -1.94 4.52
N GLY A 189 -8.48 -1.19 3.72
CA GLY A 189 -8.15 0.21 4.00
C GLY A 189 -9.33 1.13 4.33
N PRO A 190 -10.46 1.06 3.58
CA PRO A 190 -11.63 1.88 3.88
C PRO A 190 -12.21 1.63 5.28
N LEU A 191 -12.27 0.37 5.73
CA LEU A 191 -12.71 0.03 7.09
C LEU A 191 -11.75 0.59 8.14
N ILE A 192 -10.43 0.44 7.93
CA ILE A 192 -9.42 0.98 8.84
C ILE A 192 -9.56 2.52 8.95
N GLY A 193 -9.73 3.20 7.82
CA GLY A 193 -9.94 4.64 7.82
C GLY A 193 -11.19 5.06 8.59
N TYR A 194 -12.27 4.30 8.45
CA TYR A 194 -13.51 4.51 9.20
C TYR A 194 -13.29 4.35 10.72
N LEU A 195 -12.64 3.24 11.14
CA LEU A 195 -12.36 2.96 12.54
C LEU A 195 -11.46 4.02 13.19
N LEU A 196 -10.42 4.46 12.47
CA LEU A 196 -9.55 5.56 12.95
C LEU A 196 -10.32 6.86 13.13
N ALA A 197 -11.24 7.19 12.22
CA ALA A 197 -12.08 8.37 12.33
C ALA A 197 -13.07 8.25 13.51
N GLU A 198 -13.65 7.07 13.74
CA GLU A 198 -14.50 6.84 14.93
C GLU A 198 -13.73 7.04 16.23
N LYS A 199 -12.52 6.49 16.32
CA LYS A 199 -11.68 6.67 17.51
C LYS A 199 -11.47 8.15 17.86
N VAL A 200 -11.14 8.97 16.87
CA VAL A 200 -10.91 10.41 17.09
C VAL A 200 -12.20 11.14 17.45
N ASN A 201 -13.32 10.78 16.81
CA ASN A 201 -14.60 11.49 17.02
C ASN A 201 -15.33 11.06 18.31
N GLN A 202 -15.22 9.79 18.69
CA GLN A 202 -16.02 9.20 19.77
C GLN A 202 -15.17 8.80 20.99
N GLY A 203 -13.84 8.81 20.87
CA GLY A 203 -12.89 8.44 21.93
C GLY A 203 -12.80 6.95 22.23
N THR A 204 -13.70 6.13 21.70
CA THR A 204 -13.77 4.69 21.94
C THR A 204 -13.81 3.91 20.64
N TRP A 205 -13.20 2.75 20.63
CA TRP A 205 -13.27 1.78 19.53
C TRP A 205 -13.03 0.37 20.06
N GLN A 206 -13.50 -0.62 19.32
CA GLN A 206 -13.28 -2.04 19.60
C GLN A 206 -12.49 -2.63 18.43
N THR A 207 -11.19 -2.82 18.63
CA THR A 207 -10.29 -3.31 17.58
C THR A 207 -9.72 -4.69 17.87
N GLU A 208 -9.95 -5.24 19.05
CA GLU A 208 -9.40 -6.52 19.50
C GLU A 208 -9.81 -7.69 18.58
N HIS A 209 -10.91 -7.54 17.87
CA HIS A 209 -11.39 -8.52 16.90
C HIS A 209 -10.75 -8.39 15.51
N TYR A 210 -10.06 -7.29 15.23
CA TYR A 210 -9.54 -6.97 13.90
C TYR A 210 -8.03 -7.05 13.80
N GLN A 211 -7.31 -6.96 14.94
CA GLN A 211 -5.85 -6.92 14.95
C GLN A 211 -5.27 -7.35 16.30
N LYS A 212 -3.99 -7.66 16.30
CA LYS A 212 -3.19 -7.77 17.52
C LYS A 212 -2.94 -6.39 18.14
N PRO A 213 -2.58 -6.30 19.44
CA PRO A 213 -2.18 -5.04 20.06
C PRO A 213 -1.10 -4.33 19.25
N ILE A 214 -1.21 -3.00 19.14
CA ILE A 214 -0.30 -2.19 18.29
C ILE A 214 1.17 -2.30 18.74
N GLU A 215 1.39 -2.53 20.03
CA GLU A 215 2.71 -2.72 20.64
C GLU A 215 3.42 -3.98 20.11
N THR A 216 2.69 -4.88 19.46
CA THR A 216 3.28 -6.01 18.74
C THR A 216 4.16 -5.52 17.58
N TYR A 217 3.75 -4.43 16.93
CA TYR A 217 4.35 -3.92 15.69
C TYR A 217 5.16 -2.64 15.88
N ILE A 218 4.86 -1.84 16.92
CA ILE A 218 5.53 -0.58 17.20
C ILE A 218 6.10 -0.63 18.61
N LYS A 219 7.40 -0.44 18.73
CA LYS A 219 8.11 -0.49 20.01
C LYS A 219 8.89 0.80 20.23
N LYS A 220 8.85 1.34 21.43
CA LYS A 220 9.70 2.45 21.82
C LYS A 220 11.15 1.99 21.95
N GLN A 221 12.08 2.72 21.35
CA GLN A 221 13.51 2.38 21.43
C GLN A 221 14.00 2.58 22.87
N GLY A 222 14.64 1.56 23.42
CA GLY A 222 15.19 1.59 24.76
C GLY A 222 14.30 1.00 25.87
N GLN A 223 13.18 0.38 25.49
CA GLN A 223 12.38 -0.47 26.39
C GLN A 223 12.64 -1.95 26.15
#